data_5ddece101f57efb266517767e1536176
#
_entry.id   5ddece101f57efb266517767e1536176
#
_cell.length_a   1.000
_cell.length_b   1.000
_cell.length_c   1.000
_cell.angle_alpha   90.00
_cell.angle_beta   90.00
_cell.angle_gamma   90.00
#
_symmetry.space_group_name_H-M   'P 1'
#
loop_
_entity.id
_entity.type
_entity.pdbx_description
1 polymer ?
#
loop_
_entity_poly.entity_id
_entity_poly.type
_entity_poly.pdbx_seq_one_letter_code
_entity_poly.pdbx_strand_id
1 'polypeptide(L)'
;AAELDGGDVVLEVGGGLGVLSEFLAPRVAHLHVVEVDRSLEEPLREAVGSFENVTLHLADAVRMDFASLEPSPDKVVANLPYGVAATVLLKSVAELPEARLWVAMTQREVADRLAASPGGKSYGATSVLAQLSCEVRFLRKVPRTVFHPEPNVDSALVVLRRRAPAPAAGLVALVHAG
;
A
#
# COMPACT_ATOMS: atom_id res chain seq x y z
N ALA A 1 12.36 -1.52 6.76
CA ALA A 1 11.51 -0.35 6.52
C ALA A 1 10.12 -0.55 7.14
N ALA A 2 9.53 -1.76 6.99
CA ALA A 2 8.20 -2.05 7.54
C ALA A 2 8.19 -2.24 9.08
N GLU A 3 9.35 -2.44 9.70
CA GLU A 3 9.47 -2.58 11.16
C GLU A 3 8.46 -3.61 11.70
N LEU A 4 8.46 -4.80 11.05
CA LEU A 4 7.51 -5.87 11.37
C LEU A 4 7.76 -6.42 12.77
N ASP A 5 6.66 -6.69 13.46
CA ASP A 5 6.61 -7.31 14.79
C ASP A 5 5.56 -8.43 14.78
N GLY A 6 5.76 -9.44 15.65
CA GLY A 6 4.85 -10.58 15.74
C GLY A 6 3.42 -10.25 16.20
N GLY A 7 3.17 -9.04 16.68
CA GLY A 7 1.84 -8.54 17.01
C GLY A 7 1.15 -7.74 15.92
N ASP A 8 1.83 -7.46 14.80
CA ASP A 8 1.29 -6.64 13.72
C ASP A 8 0.17 -7.34 12.94
N VAL A 9 -0.83 -6.57 12.53
CA VAL A 9 -1.81 -6.95 11.52
C VAL A 9 -1.49 -6.20 10.23
N VAL A 10 -1.13 -6.93 9.18
CA VAL A 10 -0.63 -6.33 7.95
C VAL A 10 -1.64 -6.51 6.81
N LEU A 11 -1.85 -5.45 6.03
CA LEU A 11 -2.52 -5.51 4.74
C LEU A 11 -1.47 -5.49 3.63
N GLU A 12 -1.46 -6.54 2.80
CA GLU A 12 -0.77 -6.59 1.52
C GLU A 12 -1.77 -6.39 0.38
N VAL A 13 -1.47 -5.47 -0.53
CA VAL A 13 -2.26 -5.27 -1.75
C VAL A 13 -1.42 -5.61 -2.98
N GLY A 14 -1.94 -6.50 -3.81
CA GLY A 14 -1.24 -7.09 -4.94
C GLY A 14 -0.42 -8.30 -4.51
N GLY A 15 -1.07 -9.36 -4.04
CA GLY A 15 -0.41 -10.59 -3.58
C GLY A 15 0.41 -11.29 -4.67
N GLY A 16 -0.04 -11.19 -5.92
CA GLY A 16 0.65 -11.79 -7.06
C GLY A 16 0.84 -13.30 -6.89
N LEU A 17 2.08 -13.75 -7.03
CA LEU A 17 2.47 -15.15 -6.80
C LEU A 17 2.79 -15.48 -5.33
N GLY A 18 2.55 -14.56 -4.39
CA GLY A 18 2.73 -14.79 -2.96
C GLY A 18 4.14 -14.55 -2.40
N VAL A 19 5.09 -14.11 -3.21
CA VAL A 19 6.50 -13.95 -2.77
C VAL A 19 6.64 -13.00 -1.56
N LEU A 20 5.91 -11.90 -1.56
CA LEU A 20 5.91 -10.97 -0.43
C LEU A 20 5.08 -11.53 0.73
N SER A 21 3.95 -12.18 0.42
CA SER A 21 3.07 -12.83 1.41
C SER A 21 3.82 -13.90 2.23
N GLU A 22 4.58 -14.80 1.57
CA GLU A 22 5.41 -15.82 2.23
C GLU A 22 6.47 -15.20 3.17
N PHE A 23 6.99 -14.03 2.79
CA PHE A 23 7.92 -13.30 3.65
C PHE A 23 7.23 -12.66 4.84
N LEU A 24 6.02 -12.11 4.66
CA LEU A 24 5.28 -11.40 5.70
C LEU A 24 4.64 -12.35 6.71
N ALA A 25 3.95 -13.40 6.24
CA ALA A 25 3.14 -14.29 7.04
C ALA A 25 3.81 -14.81 8.34
N PRO A 26 5.06 -15.33 8.32
CA PRO A 26 5.70 -15.84 9.53
C PRO A 26 6.20 -14.76 10.51
N ARG A 27 5.98 -13.48 10.20
CA ARG A 27 6.53 -12.33 10.95
C ARG A 27 5.48 -11.44 11.59
N VAL A 28 4.20 -11.77 11.40
CA VAL A 28 3.08 -10.92 11.82
C VAL A 28 2.01 -11.75 12.51
N ALA A 29 1.15 -11.12 13.31
CA ALA A 29 0.03 -11.78 13.94
C ALA A 29 -1.03 -12.20 12.90
N HIS A 30 -1.29 -11.33 11.93
CA HIS A 30 -2.25 -11.61 10.86
C HIS A 30 -1.85 -10.88 9.56
N LEU A 31 -2.09 -11.53 8.43
CA LEU A 31 -1.84 -10.99 7.10
C LEU A 31 -3.12 -11.05 6.26
N HIS A 32 -3.64 -9.89 5.87
CA HIS A 32 -4.64 -9.79 4.82
C HIS A 32 -3.93 -9.61 3.48
N VAL A 33 -4.23 -10.46 2.51
CA VAL A 33 -3.70 -10.38 1.14
C VAL A 33 -4.84 -10.09 0.19
N VAL A 34 -4.76 -8.98 -0.55
CA VAL A 34 -5.76 -8.60 -1.56
C VAL A 34 -5.17 -8.79 -2.95
N GLU A 35 -5.86 -9.57 -3.80
CA GLU A 35 -5.49 -9.80 -5.19
C GLU A 35 -6.73 -9.70 -6.09
N VAL A 36 -6.60 -8.99 -7.21
CA VAL A 36 -7.71 -8.78 -8.16
C VAL A 36 -7.73 -9.84 -9.26
N ASP A 37 -6.57 -10.38 -9.61
CA ASP A 37 -6.44 -11.37 -10.68
C ASP A 37 -6.76 -12.76 -10.16
N ARG A 38 -7.95 -13.25 -10.53
CA ARG A 38 -8.41 -14.59 -10.16
C ARG A 38 -7.55 -15.72 -10.73
N SER A 39 -6.77 -15.47 -11.80
CA SER A 39 -5.86 -16.47 -12.34
C SER A 39 -4.67 -16.75 -11.43
N LEU A 40 -4.38 -15.84 -10.50
CA LEU A 40 -3.32 -15.96 -9.50
C LEU A 40 -3.82 -16.59 -8.18
N GLU A 41 -5.13 -16.90 -8.05
CA GLU A 41 -5.69 -17.44 -6.82
C GLU A 41 -5.00 -18.74 -6.39
N GLU A 42 -4.89 -19.72 -7.29
CA GLU A 42 -4.32 -21.01 -6.97
C GLU A 42 -2.83 -20.96 -6.61
N PRO A 43 -1.96 -20.31 -7.41
CA PRO A 43 -0.56 -20.10 -7.01
C PRO A 43 -0.41 -19.35 -5.68
N LEU A 44 -1.22 -18.32 -5.46
CA LEU A 44 -1.17 -17.55 -4.22
C LEU A 44 -1.62 -18.38 -3.01
N ARG A 45 -2.68 -19.20 -3.14
CA ARG A 45 -3.12 -20.12 -2.09
C ARG A 45 -2.08 -21.18 -1.78
N GLU A 46 -1.37 -21.70 -2.79
CA GLU A 46 -0.27 -22.65 -2.60
C GLU A 46 0.88 -21.99 -1.81
N ALA A 47 1.27 -20.76 -2.17
CA ALA A 47 2.33 -20.04 -1.50
C ALA A 47 2.03 -19.78 -0.02
N VAL A 48 0.79 -19.40 0.32
CA VAL A 48 0.43 -19.04 1.70
C VAL A 48 -0.30 -20.15 2.48
N GLY A 49 -0.60 -21.27 1.86
CA GLY A 49 -1.48 -22.31 2.43
C GLY A 49 -0.97 -23.00 3.70
N SER A 50 0.32 -22.87 4.03
CA SER A 50 0.90 -23.37 5.28
C SER A 50 0.73 -22.39 6.46
N PHE A 51 0.20 -21.18 6.24
CA PHE A 51 0.06 -20.15 7.25
C PHE A 51 -1.39 -19.98 7.66
N GLU A 52 -1.72 -20.30 8.92
CA GLU A 52 -3.08 -20.16 9.47
C GLU A 52 -3.48 -18.70 9.72
N ASN A 53 -2.51 -17.80 9.79
CA ASN A 53 -2.70 -16.38 10.04
C ASN A 53 -2.86 -15.53 8.75
N VAL A 54 -3.17 -16.15 7.61
CA VAL A 54 -3.36 -15.45 6.33
C VAL A 54 -4.82 -15.50 5.89
N THR A 55 -5.39 -14.35 5.56
CA THR A 55 -6.70 -14.24 4.90
C THR A 55 -6.51 -13.68 3.49
N LEU A 56 -6.92 -14.46 2.49
CA LEU A 56 -6.89 -14.07 1.09
C LEU A 56 -8.23 -13.48 0.66
N HIS A 57 -8.18 -12.28 0.09
CA HIS A 57 -9.30 -11.54 -0.49
C HIS A 57 -9.14 -11.41 -2.00
N LEU A 58 -9.97 -12.12 -2.77
CA LEU A 58 -10.02 -11.98 -4.23
C LEU A 58 -10.93 -10.82 -4.62
N ALA A 59 -10.39 -9.62 -4.54
CA ALA A 59 -11.15 -8.37 -4.69
C ALA A 59 -10.32 -7.26 -5.34
N ASP A 60 -11.03 -6.31 -5.93
CA ASP A 60 -10.43 -5.05 -6.40
C ASP A 60 -10.19 -4.12 -5.19
N ALA A 61 -8.93 -3.87 -4.85
CA ALA A 61 -8.54 -3.01 -3.74
C ALA A 61 -9.09 -1.58 -3.83
N VAL A 62 -9.37 -1.08 -5.04
CA VAL A 62 -9.97 0.25 -5.23
C VAL A 62 -11.42 0.26 -4.75
N ARG A 63 -12.13 -0.86 -4.84
CA ARG A 63 -13.56 -1.00 -4.51
C ARG A 63 -13.83 -1.65 -3.16
N MET A 64 -12.90 -2.48 -2.69
CA MET A 64 -13.01 -3.18 -1.41
C MET A 64 -13.07 -2.17 -0.25
N ASP A 65 -13.93 -2.39 0.71
CA ASP A 65 -13.98 -1.62 1.96
C ASP A 65 -12.90 -2.15 2.93
N PHE A 66 -11.82 -1.38 3.11
CA PHE A 66 -10.75 -1.76 4.03
C PHE A 66 -11.15 -1.62 5.50
N ALA A 67 -12.15 -0.78 5.82
CA ALA A 67 -12.63 -0.64 7.19
C ALA A 67 -13.36 -1.89 7.69
N SER A 68 -13.78 -2.78 6.78
CA SER A 68 -14.43 -4.06 7.12
C SER A 68 -13.45 -5.20 7.41
N LEU A 69 -12.14 -4.98 7.29
CA LEU A 69 -11.13 -6.01 7.56
C LEU A 69 -11.01 -6.32 9.06
N GLU A 70 -11.10 -7.61 9.40
CA GLU A 70 -10.95 -8.12 10.76
C GLU A 70 -9.89 -9.23 10.82
N PRO A 71 -8.89 -9.10 11.70
CA PRO A 71 -8.56 -7.96 12.55
C PRO A 71 -8.14 -6.72 11.75
N SER A 72 -8.37 -5.51 12.31
CA SER A 72 -8.05 -4.25 11.63
C SER A 72 -6.54 -4.11 11.36
N PRO A 73 -6.10 -3.84 10.12
CA PRO A 73 -4.69 -3.66 9.81
C PRO A 73 -4.08 -2.42 10.48
N ASP A 74 -2.91 -2.60 11.09
CA ASP A 74 -2.11 -1.53 11.66
C ASP A 74 -0.90 -1.13 10.79
N LYS A 75 -0.58 -1.94 9.77
CA LYS A 75 0.43 -1.66 8.76
C LYS A 75 -0.03 -2.07 7.37
N VAL A 76 0.48 -1.38 6.36
CA VAL A 76 0.29 -1.74 4.95
C VAL A 76 1.67 -1.96 4.32
N VAL A 77 1.89 -3.13 3.74
CA VAL A 77 3.13 -3.46 3.03
C VAL A 77 2.76 -4.02 1.66
N ALA A 78 3.11 -3.31 0.59
CA ALA A 78 2.58 -3.66 -0.73
C ALA A 78 3.55 -3.39 -1.87
N ASN A 79 3.50 -4.26 -2.87
CA ASN A 79 4.04 -4.01 -4.21
C ASN A 79 2.86 -3.63 -5.12
N LEU A 80 2.53 -2.33 -5.16
CA LEU A 80 1.28 -1.86 -5.75
C LEU A 80 1.29 -1.89 -7.28
N PRO A 81 0.18 -2.33 -7.91
CA PRO A 81 0.00 -2.18 -9.35
C PRO A 81 0.08 -0.70 -9.75
N TYR A 82 0.81 -0.41 -10.83
CA TYR A 82 1.17 0.96 -11.19
C TYR A 82 -0.02 1.89 -11.43
N GLY A 83 -1.09 1.41 -12.07
CA GLY A 83 -2.23 2.25 -12.43
C GLY A 83 -3.07 2.73 -11.24
N VAL A 84 -3.00 2.08 -10.08
CA VAL A 84 -3.90 2.33 -8.93
C VAL A 84 -3.17 2.68 -7.63
N ALA A 85 -1.83 2.71 -7.64
CA ALA A 85 -1.02 2.84 -6.43
C ALA A 85 -1.37 4.05 -5.57
N ALA A 86 -1.50 5.24 -6.17
CA ALA A 86 -1.87 6.45 -5.42
C ALA A 86 -3.28 6.34 -4.81
N THR A 87 -4.24 5.84 -5.59
CA THR A 87 -5.64 5.65 -5.15
C THR A 87 -5.71 4.70 -3.97
N VAL A 88 -5.06 3.53 -4.07
CA VAL A 88 -5.05 2.51 -3.02
C VAL A 88 -4.37 3.03 -1.74
N LEU A 89 -3.24 3.72 -1.86
CA LEU A 89 -2.55 4.31 -0.71
C LEU A 89 -3.41 5.36 -0.01
N LEU A 90 -3.96 6.33 -0.74
CA LEU A 90 -4.81 7.37 -0.14
C LEU A 90 -6.08 6.79 0.48
N LYS A 91 -6.70 5.81 -0.19
CA LYS A 91 -7.86 5.07 0.33
C LYS A 91 -7.50 4.35 1.64
N SER A 92 -6.40 3.61 1.68
CA SER A 92 -5.98 2.89 2.89
C SER A 92 -5.64 3.84 4.04
N VAL A 93 -5.07 5.03 3.75
CA VAL A 93 -4.89 6.08 4.77
C VAL A 93 -6.23 6.57 5.31
N ALA A 94 -7.25 6.69 4.48
CA ALA A 94 -8.57 7.16 4.89
C ALA A 94 -9.37 6.10 5.67
N GLU A 95 -9.32 4.84 5.24
CA GLU A 95 -10.20 3.77 5.73
C GLU A 95 -9.61 2.93 6.86
N LEU A 96 -8.29 2.99 7.09
CA LEU A 96 -7.61 2.23 8.15
C LEU A 96 -7.13 3.19 9.25
N PRO A 97 -7.99 3.57 10.20
CA PRO A 97 -7.63 4.55 11.25
C PRO A 97 -6.51 4.03 12.18
N GLU A 98 -6.43 2.72 12.39
CA GLU A 98 -5.41 2.07 13.23
C GLU A 98 -4.07 1.93 12.52
N ALA A 99 -4.03 2.04 11.19
CA ALA A 99 -2.80 1.91 10.44
C ALA A 99 -1.86 3.09 10.73
N ARG A 100 -0.64 2.76 11.13
CA ARG A 100 0.40 3.70 11.51
C ARG A 100 1.57 3.80 10.52
N LEU A 101 1.72 2.76 9.66
CA LEU A 101 2.85 2.65 8.75
C LEU A 101 2.45 2.02 7.42
N TRP A 102 2.81 2.66 6.33
CA TRP A 102 2.72 2.13 4.98
C TRP A 102 4.12 2.03 4.38
N VAL A 103 4.46 0.90 3.82
CA VAL A 103 5.66 0.70 3.01
C VAL A 103 5.23 0.16 1.67
N ALA A 104 5.33 0.98 0.65
CA ALA A 104 4.84 0.62 -0.67
C ALA A 104 5.91 0.78 -1.74
N MET A 105 5.95 -0.19 -2.66
CA MET A 105 6.64 -0.05 -3.93
C MET A 105 5.63 0.41 -4.98
N THR A 106 5.97 1.48 -5.69
CA THR A 106 5.13 2.08 -6.73
C THR A 106 5.99 2.53 -7.90
N GLN A 107 5.37 3.04 -8.98
CA GLN A 107 6.11 3.80 -9.98
C GLN A 107 6.82 4.99 -9.33
N ARG A 108 8.04 5.28 -9.81
CA ARG A 108 8.84 6.39 -9.28
C ARG A 108 8.09 7.73 -9.30
N GLU A 109 7.35 8.02 -10.38
CA GLU A 109 6.58 9.25 -10.49
C GLU A 109 5.52 9.39 -9.37
N VAL A 110 4.86 8.29 -9.01
CA VAL A 110 3.88 8.28 -7.90
C VAL A 110 4.56 8.55 -6.57
N ALA A 111 5.70 7.92 -6.31
CA ALA A 111 6.49 8.17 -5.10
C ALA A 111 7.00 9.62 -5.03
N ASP A 112 7.47 10.17 -6.16
CA ASP A 112 7.92 11.56 -6.27
C ASP A 112 6.76 12.55 -5.98
N ARG A 113 5.53 12.27 -6.47
CA ARG A 113 4.33 13.07 -6.16
C ARG A 113 3.94 12.98 -4.70
N LEU A 114 3.89 11.78 -4.12
CA LEU A 114 3.53 11.58 -2.71
C LEU A 114 4.47 12.34 -1.78
N ALA A 115 5.78 12.35 -2.07
CA ALA A 115 6.82 12.95 -1.24
C ALA A 115 7.18 14.39 -1.65
N ALA A 116 6.49 14.97 -2.64
CA ALA A 116 6.81 16.31 -3.14
C ALA A 116 6.60 17.40 -2.08
N SER A 117 7.49 18.39 -2.06
CA SER A 117 7.36 19.56 -1.17
C SER A 117 6.50 20.65 -1.80
N PRO A 118 5.79 21.47 -0.99
CA PRO A 118 5.03 22.63 -1.47
C PRO A 118 5.87 23.53 -2.39
N GLY A 119 5.26 23.96 -3.49
CA GLY A 119 5.93 24.75 -4.53
C GLY A 119 6.78 23.98 -5.51
N GLY A 120 6.99 22.67 -5.28
CA GLY A 120 7.68 21.79 -6.22
C GLY A 120 6.83 21.44 -7.44
N LYS A 121 7.47 21.14 -8.58
CA LYS A 121 6.79 20.81 -9.86
C LYS A 121 5.84 19.59 -9.75
N SER A 122 6.16 18.62 -8.90
CA SER A 122 5.36 17.38 -8.71
C SER A 122 4.35 17.51 -7.58
N TYR A 123 4.29 18.66 -6.88
CA TYR A 123 3.35 18.87 -5.79
C TYR A 123 1.93 19.09 -6.31
N GLY A 124 0.95 18.37 -5.77
CA GLY A 124 -0.44 18.43 -6.18
C GLY A 124 -1.36 17.72 -5.19
N ALA A 125 -2.61 17.47 -5.59
CA ALA A 125 -3.64 16.87 -4.73
C ALA A 125 -3.17 15.60 -4.01
N THR A 126 -2.48 14.70 -4.71
CA THR A 126 -1.90 13.48 -4.12
C THR A 126 -0.93 13.76 -2.98
N SER A 127 -0.04 14.76 -3.16
CA SER A 127 0.91 15.19 -2.13
C SER A 127 0.18 15.74 -0.91
N VAL A 128 -0.77 16.64 -1.13
CA VAL A 128 -1.57 17.27 -0.07
C VAL A 128 -2.31 16.21 0.75
N LEU A 129 -3.10 15.36 0.09
CA LEU A 129 -3.92 14.35 0.76
C LEU A 129 -3.09 13.36 1.59
N ALA A 130 -1.95 12.89 1.06
CA ALA A 130 -1.06 12.03 1.82
C ALA A 130 -0.44 12.74 3.02
N GLN A 131 0.04 13.98 2.83
CA GLN A 131 0.81 14.71 3.83
C GLN A 131 -0.05 15.40 4.90
N LEU A 132 -1.36 15.55 4.68
CA LEU A 132 -2.29 15.97 5.72
C LEU A 132 -2.34 14.98 6.90
N SER A 133 -2.18 13.69 6.62
CA SER A 133 -2.29 12.64 7.65
C SER A 133 -0.97 11.93 7.92
N CYS A 134 0.00 11.98 7.01
CA CYS A 134 1.22 11.21 7.11
C CYS A 134 2.47 12.05 6.86
N GLU A 135 3.55 11.69 7.52
CA GLU A 135 4.88 12.00 7.02
C GLU A 135 5.20 11.06 5.87
N VAL A 136 5.56 11.61 4.71
CA VAL A 136 5.88 10.84 3.52
C VAL A 136 7.37 10.95 3.22
N ARG A 137 8.03 9.79 3.05
CA ARG A 137 9.46 9.73 2.72
C ARG A 137 9.68 8.87 1.48
N PHE A 138 10.36 9.43 0.50
CA PHE A 138 10.97 8.66 -0.57
C PHE A 138 12.15 7.88 0.02
N LEU A 139 12.07 6.55 0.02
CA LEU A 139 13.10 5.72 0.67
C LEU A 139 14.27 5.43 -0.28
N ARG A 140 13.96 4.85 -1.44
CA ARG A 140 14.96 4.56 -2.48
C ARG A 140 14.32 4.28 -3.83
N LYS A 141 15.09 4.52 -4.88
CA LYS A 141 14.79 4.08 -6.25
C LYS A 141 15.02 2.57 -6.38
N VAL A 142 14.16 1.89 -7.15
CA VAL A 142 14.32 0.49 -7.56
C VAL A 142 14.37 0.46 -9.08
N PRO A 143 15.55 0.13 -9.68
CA PRO A 143 15.68 0.09 -11.13
C PRO A 143 14.74 -0.94 -11.75
N ARG A 144 14.20 -0.63 -12.91
CA ARG A 144 13.33 -1.54 -13.66
C ARG A 144 14.00 -2.88 -14.01
N THR A 145 15.31 -2.90 -14.13
CA THR A 145 16.11 -4.09 -14.48
C THR A 145 16.10 -5.20 -13.41
N VAL A 146 15.59 -4.92 -12.20
CA VAL A 146 15.46 -5.96 -11.15
C VAL A 146 14.17 -6.78 -11.27
N PHE A 147 13.28 -6.41 -12.19
CA PHE A 147 12.01 -7.09 -12.40
C PHE A 147 12.02 -7.98 -13.65
N HIS A 148 11.24 -9.04 -13.61
CA HIS A 148 10.98 -9.88 -14.77
C HIS A 148 9.48 -10.22 -14.86
N PRO A 149 8.78 -9.82 -15.95
CA PRO A 149 9.28 -9.00 -17.06
C PRO A 149 9.64 -7.56 -16.61
N GLU A 150 10.60 -6.96 -17.33
CA GLU A 150 11.06 -5.59 -17.04
C GLU A 150 9.95 -4.58 -17.37
N PRO A 151 9.53 -3.73 -16.40
CA PRO A 151 8.54 -2.69 -16.65
C PRO A 151 9.12 -1.52 -17.46
N ASN A 152 8.25 -0.67 -18.02
CA ASN A 152 8.67 0.47 -18.84
C ASN A 152 9.32 1.61 -18.03
N VAL A 153 9.11 1.65 -16.70
CA VAL A 153 9.54 2.73 -15.81
C VAL A 153 10.19 2.17 -14.54
N ASP A 154 11.05 2.97 -13.94
CA ASP A 154 11.60 2.64 -12.63
C ASP A 154 10.53 2.69 -11.55
N SER A 155 10.73 1.87 -10.53
CA SER A 155 9.95 1.89 -9.30
C SER A 155 10.67 2.67 -8.19
N ALA A 156 9.94 2.93 -7.12
CA ALA A 156 10.51 3.46 -5.89
C ALA A 156 9.78 2.89 -4.67
N LEU A 157 10.50 2.79 -3.57
CA LEU A 157 9.92 2.54 -2.26
C LEU A 157 9.59 3.88 -1.59
N VAL A 158 8.37 3.97 -1.10
CA VAL A 158 7.88 5.10 -0.31
C VAL A 158 7.40 4.60 1.04
N VAL A 159 7.63 5.40 2.07
CA VAL A 159 7.16 5.14 3.44
C VAL A 159 6.26 6.28 3.86
N LEU A 160 5.06 5.94 4.37
CA LEU A 160 4.17 6.88 5.01
C LEU A 160 4.05 6.50 6.49
N ARG A 161 4.20 7.48 7.37
CA ARG A 161 3.97 7.33 8.82
C ARG A 161 2.84 8.24 9.25
N ARG A 162 1.83 7.67 9.87
CA ARG A 162 0.69 8.46 10.36
C ARG A 162 1.15 9.47 11.41
N ARG A 163 0.66 10.69 11.27
CA ARG A 163 0.86 11.82 12.21
C ARG A 163 -0.45 12.42 12.70
N ALA A 164 -1.52 12.26 11.90
CA ALA A 164 -2.84 12.79 12.19
C ALA A 164 -3.93 11.86 11.64
N PRO A 165 -5.17 11.96 12.14
CA PRO A 165 -6.32 11.30 11.53
C PRO A 165 -6.46 11.62 10.04
N ALA A 166 -7.20 10.78 9.32
CA ALA A 166 -7.54 11.06 7.92
C ALA A 166 -8.32 12.38 7.79
N PRO A 167 -8.09 13.16 6.71
CA PRO A 167 -8.78 14.41 6.52
C PRO A 167 -10.29 14.20 6.31
N ALA A 168 -11.09 15.13 6.81
CA ALA A 168 -12.54 15.07 6.60
C ALA A 168 -12.91 15.11 5.11
N ALA A 169 -14.00 14.42 4.73
CA ALA A 169 -14.44 14.31 3.34
C ALA A 169 -14.61 15.67 2.64
N GLY A 170 -15.07 16.71 3.34
CA GLY A 170 -15.17 18.05 2.80
C GLY A 170 -13.82 18.67 2.40
N LEU A 171 -12.75 18.40 3.17
CA LEU A 171 -11.40 18.85 2.82
C LEU A 171 -10.85 18.08 1.63
N VAL A 172 -11.11 16.76 1.56
CA VAL A 172 -10.74 15.93 0.39
C VAL A 172 -11.37 16.47 -0.89
N ALA A 173 -12.68 16.78 -0.84
CA ALA A 173 -13.42 17.36 -1.97
C ALA A 173 -12.83 18.71 -2.40
N LEU A 174 -12.46 19.57 -1.46
CA LEU A 174 -11.84 20.87 -1.76
C LEU A 174 -10.48 20.71 -2.46
N VAL A 175 -9.65 19.77 -2.01
CA VAL A 175 -8.33 19.50 -2.63
C VAL A 175 -8.46 18.99 -4.06
N HIS A 176 -9.54 18.26 -4.39
CA HIS A 176 -9.79 17.80 -5.77
C HIS A 176 -10.40 18.86 -6.68
N ALA A 177 -11.00 19.93 -6.11
CA ALA A 177 -11.64 20.99 -6.87
C ALA A 177 -10.68 22.13 -7.27
N GLY A 178 -9.50 22.23 -6.67
CA GLY A 178 -8.46 23.23 -6.93
C GLY A 178 -7.33 22.69 -7.75
#